data_078310fa32c022aef7e3065703aca202
#
_entry.id   078310fa32c022aef7e3065703aca202
#
_cell.length_a   1.000
_cell.length_b   1.000
_cell.length_c   1.000
_cell.angle_alpha   90.00
_cell.angle_beta   90.00
_cell.angle_gamma   90.00
#
_symmetry.space_group_name_H-M   'P 1'
#
loop_
_entity.id
_entity.type
_entity.pdbx_description
1 polymer ?
#
loop_
_entity_poly.entity_id
_entity_poly.type
_entity_poly.pdbx_seq_one_letter_code
_entity_poly.pdbx_strand_id
1 'polypeptide(L)'
;MATPLVRIEGLTKTYLMGDKRLEVLRGIDLEIAAGELVALTGPSGAGKSTFLHLLGTLDVPTGGQILVDGEDVFARGEEGLALLRNETIGFVFQSHHLLPEFTALENAMMPALIRRTARADARRRAAEMLSLVGLGERMEHRPGELSGGEQQRVALARALCLRPRLLLADEPTGNLDPGTAEGIHALLSDLNARMGVTAVVVTHNERLASSLPRRLRLEAGRLA
;
A
#
# COMPACT_ATOMS: atom_id res chain seq x y z
N MET A 1 -23.29 -1.35 13.97
CA MET A 1 -22.26 -0.71 13.12
C MET A 1 -21.30 -1.81 12.68
N ALA A 2 -20.87 -1.84 11.42
CA ALA A 2 -19.88 -2.82 10.97
C ALA A 2 -18.53 -2.52 11.66
N THR A 3 -17.84 -3.57 12.10
CA THR A 3 -16.49 -3.43 12.69
C THR A 3 -15.54 -2.88 11.62
N PRO A 4 -14.76 -1.81 11.91
CA PRO A 4 -13.80 -1.29 10.96
C PRO A 4 -12.70 -2.33 10.67
N LEU A 5 -12.18 -2.36 9.43
CA LEU A 5 -11.04 -3.20 9.10
C LEU A 5 -9.78 -2.76 9.85
N VAL A 6 -9.57 -1.44 9.90
CA VAL A 6 -8.43 -0.83 10.60
C VAL A 6 -8.97 0.13 11.65
N ARG A 7 -8.43 0.04 12.87
CA ARG A 7 -8.62 1.02 13.94
C ARG A 7 -7.26 1.43 14.48
N ILE A 8 -7.05 2.71 14.59
CA ILE A 8 -5.83 3.32 15.11
C ILE A 8 -6.22 4.15 16.32
N GLU A 9 -5.52 3.97 17.43
CA GLU A 9 -5.82 4.64 18.71
C GLU A 9 -4.56 5.28 19.28
N GLY A 10 -4.57 6.60 19.41
CA GLY A 10 -3.50 7.40 20.00
C GLY A 10 -2.12 7.20 19.37
N LEU A 11 -2.02 6.92 18.07
CA LEU A 11 -0.77 6.54 17.41
C LEU A 11 0.26 7.66 17.45
N THR A 12 1.44 7.37 18.01
CA THR A 12 2.57 8.30 18.05
C THR A 12 3.83 7.69 17.45
N LYS A 13 4.68 8.55 16.86
CA LYS A 13 6.02 8.17 16.41
C LYS A 13 7.02 9.26 16.66
N THR A 14 8.07 8.92 17.40
CA THR A 14 9.23 9.77 17.66
C THR A 14 10.50 9.06 17.24
N TYR A 15 11.33 9.71 16.44
CA TYR A 15 12.67 9.25 16.08
C TYR A 15 13.73 9.93 16.94
N LEU A 16 14.77 9.19 17.30
CA LEU A 16 15.95 9.72 17.99
C LEU A 16 17.03 10.00 16.94
N MET A 17 17.49 11.24 16.87
CA MET A 17 18.57 11.67 15.97
C MET A 17 19.71 12.24 16.86
N GLY A 18 20.57 11.36 17.37
CA GLY A 18 21.50 11.70 18.44
C GLY A 18 20.71 12.13 19.69
N ASP A 19 21.01 13.32 20.22
CA ASP A 19 20.31 13.87 21.41
C ASP A 19 18.96 14.55 21.08
N LYS A 20 18.61 14.68 19.80
CA LYS A 20 17.38 15.34 19.40
C LYS A 20 16.25 14.32 19.22
N ARG A 21 15.08 14.66 19.75
CA ARG A 21 13.83 13.94 19.52
C ARG A 21 13.04 14.62 18.41
N LEU A 22 12.73 13.85 17.36
CA LEU A 22 11.85 14.30 16.27
C LEU A 22 10.50 13.59 16.41
N GLU A 23 9.52 14.28 16.93
CA GLU A 23 8.14 13.79 17.04
C GLU A 23 7.44 14.00 15.69
N VAL A 24 7.16 12.89 15.00
CA VAL A 24 6.59 12.89 13.65
C VAL A 24 5.08 12.67 13.66
N LEU A 25 4.58 11.75 14.50
CA LEU A 25 3.14 11.54 14.70
C LEU A 25 2.77 11.81 16.15
N ARG A 26 1.61 12.47 16.36
CA ARG A 26 1.25 13.11 17.63
C ARG A 26 -0.14 12.74 18.13
N GLY A 27 -0.42 11.44 18.23
CA GLY A 27 -1.71 10.92 18.70
C GLY A 27 -2.74 10.94 17.56
N ILE A 28 -2.65 9.97 16.65
CA ILE A 28 -3.62 9.80 15.57
C ILE A 28 -4.65 8.77 16.01
N ASP A 29 -5.92 9.15 15.87
CA ASP A 29 -7.08 8.28 16.02
C ASP A 29 -7.78 8.19 14.66
N LEU A 30 -8.04 6.97 14.17
CA LEU A 30 -8.64 6.76 12.85
C LEU A 30 -9.32 5.39 12.76
N GLU A 31 -10.48 5.35 12.14
CA GLU A 31 -11.12 4.11 11.70
C GLU A 31 -11.25 4.09 10.17
N ILE A 32 -10.97 2.92 9.56
CA ILE A 32 -11.14 2.68 8.12
C ILE A 32 -12.02 1.44 7.96
N ALA A 33 -13.14 1.60 7.28
CA ALA A 33 -14.06 0.51 7.02
C ALA A 33 -13.50 -0.46 5.96
N ALA A 34 -13.97 -1.72 5.97
CA ALA A 34 -13.63 -2.67 4.91
C ALA A 34 -14.14 -2.17 3.54
N GLY A 35 -13.28 -2.26 2.52
CA GLY A 35 -13.58 -1.79 1.16
C GLY A 35 -13.47 -0.27 0.96
N GLU A 36 -13.10 0.48 1.99
CA GLU A 36 -12.97 1.93 1.90
C GLU A 36 -11.71 2.32 1.12
N LEU A 37 -11.83 3.36 0.28
CA LEU A 37 -10.74 3.92 -0.49
C LEU A 37 -10.44 5.34 0.02
N VAL A 38 -9.29 5.52 0.67
CA VAL A 38 -8.93 6.71 1.42
C VAL A 38 -7.69 7.39 0.83
N ALA A 39 -7.77 8.69 0.56
CA ALA A 39 -6.61 9.53 0.27
C ALA A 39 -6.04 10.13 1.55
N LEU A 40 -4.73 10.03 1.75
CA LEU A 40 -4.00 10.76 2.80
C LEU A 40 -3.13 11.84 2.16
N THR A 41 -3.46 13.09 2.42
CA THR A 41 -2.79 14.27 1.89
C THR A 41 -2.08 15.05 2.99
N GLY A 42 -1.31 16.07 2.62
CA GLY A 42 -0.64 16.97 3.56
C GLY A 42 0.71 17.45 3.03
N PRO A 43 1.32 18.47 3.65
CA PRO A 43 2.60 19.02 3.22
C PRO A 43 3.74 18.00 3.31
N SER A 44 4.85 18.26 2.62
CA SER A 44 6.07 17.47 2.76
C SER A 44 6.54 17.50 4.22
N GLY A 45 7.00 16.37 4.73
CA GLY A 45 7.44 16.25 6.13
C GLY A 45 6.30 16.15 7.17
N ALA A 46 5.03 16.13 6.76
CA ALA A 46 3.90 15.99 7.70
C ALA A 46 3.81 14.64 8.41
N GLY A 47 4.56 13.61 7.96
CA GLY A 47 4.56 12.27 8.54
C GLY A 47 3.76 11.23 7.74
N LYS A 48 3.33 11.53 6.50
CA LYS A 48 2.49 10.63 5.69
C LYS A 48 3.11 9.26 5.43
N SER A 49 4.36 9.20 4.95
CA SER A 49 5.07 7.93 4.71
C SER A 49 5.34 7.20 6.04
N THR A 50 5.66 7.93 7.12
CA THR A 50 5.78 7.33 8.46
C THR A 50 4.47 6.68 8.89
N PHE A 51 3.34 7.37 8.72
CA PHE A 51 2.03 6.81 9.00
C PHE A 51 1.77 5.53 8.18
N LEU A 52 2.06 5.57 6.88
CA LEU A 52 1.88 4.41 5.99
C LEU A 52 2.79 3.24 6.39
N HIS A 53 4.05 3.51 6.79
CA HIS A 53 4.99 2.49 7.25
C HIS A 53 4.53 1.83 8.56
N LEU A 54 3.99 2.60 9.51
CA LEU A 54 3.42 2.05 10.74
C LEU A 54 2.19 1.20 10.46
N LEU A 55 1.27 1.72 9.64
CA LEU A 55 0.06 0.99 9.24
C LEU A 55 0.42 -0.31 8.50
N GLY A 56 1.48 -0.27 7.70
CA GLY A 56 2.02 -1.42 6.98
C GLY A 56 2.97 -2.30 7.80
N THR A 57 3.15 -2.02 9.08
CA THR A 57 4.05 -2.76 9.99
C THR A 57 5.52 -2.83 9.51
N LEU A 58 5.95 -1.84 8.70
CA LEU A 58 7.35 -1.68 8.27
C LEU A 58 8.19 -0.93 9.30
N ASP A 59 7.54 -0.25 10.24
CA ASP A 59 8.13 0.43 11.38
C ASP A 59 7.26 0.18 12.61
N VAL A 60 7.77 0.45 13.82
CA VAL A 60 7.08 0.22 15.09
C VAL A 60 6.68 1.56 15.71
N PRO A 61 5.47 1.75 16.22
CA PRO A 61 5.05 2.97 16.88
C PRO A 61 5.82 3.21 18.18
N THR A 62 5.92 4.47 18.57
CA THR A 62 6.44 4.85 19.90
C THR A 62 5.37 4.70 20.97
N GLY A 63 4.10 4.86 20.60
CA GLY A 63 2.95 4.66 21.48
C GLY A 63 1.65 4.60 20.68
N GLY A 64 0.56 4.26 21.34
CA GLY A 64 -0.71 3.94 20.70
C GLY A 64 -0.76 2.54 20.16
N GLN A 65 -1.83 2.20 19.44
CA GLN A 65 -2.00 0.86 18.87
C GLN A 65 -2.65 0.92 17.47
N ILE A 66 -2.41 -0.12 16.69
CA ILE A 66 -3.03 -0.35 15.37
C ILE A 66 -3.70 -1.72 15.42
N LEU A 67 -5.01 -1.72 15.25
CA LEU A 67 -5.79 -2.95 15.18
C LEU A 67 -6.22 -3.20 13.73
N VAL A 68 -6.02 -4.45 13.29
CA VAL A 68 -6.57 -4.96 12.02
C VAL A 68 -7.50 -6.11 12.37
N ASP A 69 -8.76 -6.04 11.93
CA ASP A 69 -9.81 -6.98 12.35
C ASP A 69 -10.01 -7.08 13.86
N GLY A 70 -9.74 -5.98 14.59
CA GLY A 70 -9.86 -5.93 16.03
C GLY A 70 -8.68 -6.50 16.82
N GLU A 71 -7.63 -6.99 16.15
CA GLU A 71 -6.42 -7.51 16.79
C GLU A 71 -5.26 -6.52 16.67
N ASP A 72 -4.57 -6.24 17.77
CA ASP A 72 -3.36 -5.41 17.76
C ASP A 72 -2.25 -6.09 16.94
N VAL A 73 -1.85 -5.43 15.86
CA VAL A 73 -0.86 -5.99 14.93
C VAL A 73 0.50 -6.18 15.59
N PHE A 74 0.89 -5.28 16.52
CA PHE A 74 2.21 -5.31 17.15
C PHE A 74 2.31 -6.30 18.32
N ALA A 75 1.20 -6.88 18.78
CA ALA A 75 1.21 -7.97 19.75
C ALA A 75 1.71 -9.31 19.16
N ARG A 76 1.87 -9.42 17.82
CA ARG A 76 2.15 -10.68 17.10
C ARG A 76 3.63 -11.10 17.06
N GLY A 77 4.57 -10.23 17.44
CA GLY A 77 6.01 -10.45 17.25
C GLY A 77 6.45 -10.42 15.79
N GLU A 78 7.75 -10.55 15.53
CA GLU A 78 8.34 -10.35 14.17
C GLU A 78 7.81 -11.32 13.12
N GLU A 79 7.72 -12.61 13.45
CA GLU A 79 7.20 -13.63 12.51
C GLU A 79 5.73 -13.40 12.18
N GLY A 80 4.92 -13.06 13.18
CA GLY A 80 3.51 -12.73 12.99
C GLY A 80 3.32 -11.46 12.16
N LEU A 81 4.16 -10.45 12.35
CA LEU A 81 4.17 -9.24 11.51
C LEU A 81 4.57 -9.54 10.06
N ALA A 82 5.57 -10.40 9.84
CA ALA A 82 5.97 -10.82 8.50
C ALA A 82 4.83 -11.57 7.77
N LEU A 83 4.13 -12.44 8.49
CA LEU A 83 2.97 -13.16 7.97
C LEU A 83 1.81 -12.20 7.65
N LEU A 84 1.49 -11.28 8.55
CA LEU A 84 0.47 -10.25 8.34
C LEU A 84 0.77 -9.41 7.09
N ARG A 85 2.02 -8.92 6.93
CA ARG A 85 2.44 -8.19 5.73
C ARG A 85 2.26 -9.00 4.45
N ASN A 86 2.60 -10.28 4.48
CA ASN A 86 2.48 -11.13 3.29
C ASN A 86 1.03 -11.43 2.93
N GLU A 87 0.17 -11.70 3.92
CA GLU A 87 -1.19 -12.20 3.70
C GLU A 87 -2.25 -11.10 3.60
N THR A 88 -2.09 -10.04 4.38
CA THR A 88 -3.15 -9.05 4.62
C THR A 88 -2.85 -7.71 3.96
N ILE A 89 -1.57 -7.38 3.74
CA ILE A 89 -1.15 -6.05 3.29
C ILE A 89 -0.46 -6.14 1.93
N GLY A 90 -0.95 -5.36 0.96
CA GLY A 90 -0.25 -5.11 -0.29
C GLY A 90 0.41 -3.75 -0.27
N PHE A 91 1.64 -3.64 -0.79
CA PHE A 91 2.37 -2.37 -0.88
C PHE A 91 2.61 -1.96 -2.31
N VAL A 92 2.40 -0.67 -2.59
CA VAL A 92 2.77 0.00 -3.83
C VAL A 92 3.55 1.26 -3.47
N PHE A 93 4.74 1.41 -4.04
CA PHE A 93 5.63 2.54 -3.80
C PHE A 93 5.81 3.38 -5.05
N GLN A 94 6.23 4.61 -4.88
CA GLN A 94 6.56 5.56 -5.95
C GLN A 94 7.65 4.99 -6.89
N SER A 95 8.66 4.32 -6.36
CA SER A 95 9.77 3.70 -7.09
C SER A 95 9.50 2.23 -7.39
N HIS A 96 8.34 1.78 -7.69
CA HIS A 96 7.92 0.45 -8.11
C HIS A 96 8.61 -0.75 -7.39
N HIS A 97 9.91 -0.67 -7.10
CA HIS A 97 10.75 -1.71 -6.46
C HIS A 97 10.59 -3.08 -7.15
N LEU A 98 10.60 -3.08 -8.48
CA LEU A 98 10.63 -4.31 -9.25
C LEU A 98 12.05 -4.88 -9.29
N LEU A 99 12.15 -6.19 -9.26
CA LEU A 99 13.41 -6.91 -9.42
C LEU A 99 13.77 -6.92 -10.91
N PRO A 100 14.88 -6.28 -11.34
CA PRO A 100 15.15 -6.04 -12.75
C PRO A 100 15.48 -7.31 -13.54
N GLU A 101 15.98 -8.36 -12.88
CA GLU A 101 16.30 -9.65 -13.49
C GLU A 101 15.07 -10.53 -13.72
N PHE A 102 13.96 -10.22 -13.08
CA PHE A 102 12.72 -10.99 -13.13
C PHE A 102 11.74 -10.38 -14.14
N THR A 103 10.97 -11.23 -14.81
CA THR A 103 9.87 -10.79 -15.69
C THR A 103 8.74 -10.13 -14.87
N ALA A 104 7.80 -9.48 -15.54
CA ALA A 104 6.58 -8.95 -14.91
C ALA A 104 5.83 -10.04 -14.15
N LEU A 105 5.71 -11.23 -14.75
CA LEU A 105 5.07 -12.38 -14.14
C LEU A 105 5.81 -12.85 -12.88
N GLU A 106 7.13 -12.98 -12.95
CA GLU A 106 7.94 -13.40 -11.80
C GLU A 106 7.90 -12.37 -10.67
N ASN A 107 7.96 -11.07 -10.98
CA ASN A 107 7.78 -10.01 -10.00
C ASN A 107 6.40 -10.12 -9.30
N ALA A 108 5.34 -10.34 -10.06
CA ALA A 108 3.99 -10.47 -9.50
C ALA A 108 3.81 -11.77 -8.68
N MET A 109 4.57 -12.83 -8.99
CA MET A 109 4.55 -14.11 -8.24
C MET A 109 5.19 -14.03 -6.86
N MET A 110 6.11 -13.08 -6.62
CA MET A 110 6.96 -13.06 -5.42
C MET A 110 6.21 -13.20 -4.09
N PRO A 111 5.10 -12.51 -3.81
CA PRO A 111 4.37 -12.69 -2.54
C PRO A 111 3.88 -14.13 -2.33
N ALA A 112 3.41 -14.78 -3.40
CA ALA A 112 2.94 -16.16 -3.33
C ALA A 112 4.09 -17.17 -3.16
N LEU A 113 5.25 -16.90 -3.75
CA LEU A 113 6.45 -17.74 -3.58
C LEU A 113 7.01 -17.62 -2.16
N ILE A 114 7.04 -16.41 -1.58
CA ILE A 114 7.43 -16.17 -0.17
C ILE A 114 6.51 -16.96 0.76
N ARG A 115 5.23 -17.04 0.46
CA ARG A 115 4.23 -17.85 1.18
C ARG A 115 4.39 -19.36 0.95
N ARG A 116 5.36 -19.81 0.15
CA ARG A 116 5.56 -21.19 -0.24
C ARG A 116 4.38 -21.83 -1.01
N THR A 117 3.59 -21.00 -1.69
CA THR A 117 2.55 -21.46 -2.63
C THR A 117 3.21 -22.26 -3.76
N ALA A 118 2.58 -23.34 -4.20
CA ALA A 118 3.08 -24.13 -5.34
C ALA A 118 3.28 -23.22 -6.56
N ARG A 119 4.42 -23.38 -7.27
CA ARG A 119 4.82 -22.49 -8.37
C ARG A 119 3.74 -22.33 -9.45
N ALA A 120 3.02 -23.40 -9.77
CA ALA A 120 1.92 -23.38 -10.74
C ALA A 120 0.76 -22.46 -10.28
N ASP A 121 0.39 -22.53 -9.00
CA ASP A 121 -0.65 -21.68 -8.43
C ASP A 121 -0.20 -20.21 -8.28
N ALA A 122 1.06 -19.99 -7.87
CA ALA A 122 1.64 -18.66 -7.84
C ALA A 122 1.62 -18.01 -9.24
N ARG A 123 2.02 -18.77 -10.29
CA ARG A 123 1.98 -18.32 -11.69
C ARG A 123 0.56 -17.98 -12.12
N ARG A 124 -0.42 -18.83 -11.85
CA ARG A 124 -1.83 -18.60 -12.20
C ARG A 124 -2.36 -17.33 -11.56
N ARG A 125 -2.16 -17.16 -10.24
CA ARG A 125 -2.59 -15.94 -9.50
C ARG A 125 -1.95 -14.68 -10.07
N ALA A 126 -0.65 -14.69 -10.30
CA ALA A 126 0.07 -13.55 -10.85
C ALA A 126 -0.40 -13.21 -12.27
N ALA A 127 -0.62 -14.21 -13.13
CA ALA A 127 -1.14 -14.02 -14.49
C ALA A 127 -2.57 -13.41 -14.48
N GLU A 128 -3.44 -13.87 -13.57
CA GLU A 128 -4.77 -13.27 -13.37
C GLU A 128 -4.65 -11.78 -13.00
N MET A 129 -3.77 -11.43 -12.05
CA MET A 129 -3.59 -10.04 -11.64
C MET A 129 -2.97 -9.18 -12.74
N LEU A 130 -1.97 -9.69 -13.48
CA LEU A 130 -1.40 -8.97 -14.62
C LEU A 130 -2.44 -8.72 -15.72
N SER A 131 -3.29 -9.69 -16.01
CA SER A 131 -4.39 -9.51 -16.96
C SER A 131 -5.39 -8.46 -16.45
N LEU A 132 -5.70 -8.47 -15.15
CA LEU A 132 -6.62 -7.50 -14.52
C LEU A 132 -6.10 -6.06 -14.61
N VAL A 133 -4.78 -5.86 -14.50
CA VAL A 133 -4.16 -4.54 -14.66
C VAL A 133 -3.81 -4.19 -16.11
N GLY A 134 -4.23 -5.02 -17.10
CA GLY A 134 -4.04 -4.78 -18.53
C GLY A 134 -2.66 -5.12 -19.08
N LEU A 135 -1.95 -6.06 -18.43
CA LEU A 135 -0.59 -6.51 -18.84
C LEU A 135 -0.54 -7.98 -19.27
N GLY A 136 -1.66 -8.55 -19.78
CA GLY A 136 -1.71 -9.93 -20.24
C GLY A 136 -0.65 -10.28 -21.28
N GLU A 137 -0.40 -9.36 -22.23
CA GLU A 137 0.57 -9.54 -23.31
C GLU A 137 2.02 -9.13 -22.92
N ARG A 138 2.22 -8.68 -21.68
CA ARG A 138 3.51 -8.17 -21.19
C ARG A 138 4.13 -9.03 -20.09
N MET A 139 3.58 -10.20 -19.82
CA MET A 139 3.96 -11.05 -18.68
C MET A 139 5.44 -11.45 -18.68
N GLU A 140 6.00 -11.71 -19.85
CA GLU A 140 7.40 -12.16 -20.00
C GLU A 140 8.39 -11.01 -20.17
N HIS A 141 7.93 -9.75 -20.20
CA HIS A 141 8.82 -8.58 -20.29
C HIS A 141 9.49 -8.31 -18.93
N ARG A 142 10.74 -7.86 -18.98
CA ARG A 142 11.48 -7.39 -17.82
C ARG A 142 11.20 -5.90 -17.56
N PRO A 143 11.43 -5.40 -16.32
CA PRO A 143 11.18 -3.99 -15.99
C PRO A 143 11.81 -2.99 -16.97
N GLY A 144 13.02 -3.24 -17.45
CA GLY A 144 13.70 -2.38 -18.42
C GLY A 144 13.04 -2.31 -19.82
N GLU A 145 12.11 -3.22 -20.12
CA GLU A 145 11.35 -3.30 -21.37
C GLU A 145 9.94 -2.73 -21.23
N LEU A 146 9.59 -2.24 -20.03
CA LEU A 146 8.29 -1.70 -19.67
C LEU A 146 8.36 -0.19 -19.46
N SER A 147 7.34 0.53 -19.89
CA SER A 147 7.15 1.94 -19.55
C SER A 147 6.94 2.11 -18.04
N GLY A 148 7.15 3.33 -17.50
CA GLY A 148 6.92 3.62 -16.08
C GLY A 148 5.50 3.27 -15.61
N GLY A 149 4.49 3.54 -16.43
CA GLY A 149 3.10 3.15 -16.13
C GLY A 149 2.86 1.65 -16.15
N GLU A 150 3.50 0.90 -17.06
CA GLU A 150 3.46 -0.56 -17.07
C GLU A 150 4.18 -1.14 -15.85
N GLN A 151 5.34 -0.60 -15.47
CA GLN A 151 6.04 -1.00 -14.24
C GLN A 151 5.16 -0.78 -12.99
N GLN A 152 4.43 0.34 -12.92
CA GLN A 152 3.49 0.61 -11.83
C GLN A 152 2.33 -0.38 -11.83
N ARG A 153 1.81 -0.77 -12.99
CA ARG A 153 0.80 -1.82 -13.10
C ARG A 153 1.33 -3.18 -12.64
N VAL A 154 2.60 -3.52 -12.92
CA VAL A 154 3.24 -4.73 -12.38
C VAL A 154 3.34 -4.65 -10.86
N ALA A 155 3.73 -3.50 -10.29
CA ALA A 155 3.78 -3.30 -8.84
C ALA A 155 2.40 -3.46 -8.19
N LEU A 156 1.33 -2.97 -8.82
CA LEU A 156 -0.06 -3.20 -8.39
C LEU A 156 -0.44 -4.69 -8.47
N ALA A 157 -0.14 -5.37 -9.58
CA ALA A 157 -0.40 -6.80 -9.72
C ALA A 157 0.33 -7.62 -8.66
N ARG A 158 1.58 -7.29 -8.36
CA ARG A 158 2.36 -7.90 -7.28
C ARG A 158 1.70 -7.68 -5.92
N ALA A 159 1.33 -6.44 -5.60
CA ALA A 159 0.69 -6.10 -4.34
C ALA A 159 -0.64 -6.84 -4.12
N LEU A 160 -1.39 -7.10 -5.20
CA LEU A 160 -2.71 -7.73 -5.17
C LEU A 160 -2.70 -9.25 -5.40
N CYS A 161 -1.54 -9.86 -5.69
CA CYS A 161 -1.42 -11.27 -6.06
C CYS A 161 -2.03 -12.25 -5.03
N LEU A 162 -1.93 -11.93 -3.75
CA LEU A 162 -2.53 -12.72 -2.67
C LEU A 162 -3.90 -12.20 -2.24
N ARG A 163 -4.48 -11.24 -2.97
CA ARG A 163 -5.77 -10.60 -2.63
C ARG A 163 -5.77 -10.05 -1.21
N PRO A 164 -4.85 -9.14 -0.87
CA PRO A 164 -4.77 -8.56 0.47
C PRO A 164 -6.06 -7.83 0.83
N ARG A 165 -6.32 -7.69 2.11
CA ARG A 165 -7.46 -6.91 2.61
C ARG A 165 -7.18 -5.41 2.64
N LEU A 166 -5.90 -5.03 2.76
CA LEU A 166 -5.43 -3.65 2.82
C LEU A 166 -4.34 -3.40 1.78
N LEU A 167 -4.56 -2.42 0.91
CA LEU A 167 -3.58 -1.91 -0.04
C LEU A 167 -3.04 -0.57 0.48
N LEU A 168 -1.73 -0.47 0.62
CA LEU A 168 -1.03 0.74 1.02
C LEU A 168 -0.23 1.28 -0.17
N ALA A 169 -0.54 2.47 -0.64
CA ALA A 169 0.12 3.09 -1.78
C ALA A 169 0.79 4.41 -1.37
N ASP A 170 2.11 4.49 -1.47
CA ASP A 170 2.87 5.71 -1.22
C ASP A 170 3.24 6.37 -2.55
N GLU A 171 2.58 7.49 -2.87
CA GLU A 171 2.76 8.28 -4.09
C GLU A 171 2.75 7.42 -5.38
N PRO A 172 1.71 6.59 -5.62
CA PRO A 172 1.73 5.57 -6.66
C PRO A 172 1.86 6.12 -8.09
N THR A 173 1.75 7.44 -8.27
CA THR A 173 1.84 8.11 -9.57
C THR A 173 2.86 9.27 -9.58
N GLY A 174 3.67 9.40 -8.53
CA GLY A 174 4.58 10.54 -8.36
C GLY A 174 5.67 10.65 -9.42
N ASN A 175 6.03 9.55 -10.09
CA ASN A 175 7.06 9.49 -11.14
C ASN A 175 6.48 9.35 -12.56
N LEU A 176 5.16 9.51 -12.73
CA LEU A 176 4.46 9.30 -14.00
C LEU A 176 4.04 10.63 -14.61
N ASP A 177 3.97 10.66 -15.94
CA ASP A 177 3.33 11.80 -16.65
C ASP A 177 1.82 11.88 -16.32
N PRO A 178 1.19 13.04 -16.49
CA PRO A 178 -0.20 13.25 -16.08
C PRO A 178 -1.20 12.28 -16.72
N GLY A 179 -1.01 11.93 -17.99
CA GLY A 179 -1.93 11.04 -18.71
C GLY A 179 -1.83 9.59 -18.19
N THR A 180 -0.61 9.09 -18.00
CA THR A 180 -0.36 7.78 -17.40
C THR A 180 -0.85 7.73 -15.96
N ALA A 181 -0.66 8.80 -15.18
CA ALA A 181 -1.14 8.91 -13.81
C ALA A 181 -2.67 8.77 -13.72
N GLU A 182 -3.43 9.43 -14.60
CA GLU A 182 -4.89 9.31 -14.64
C GLU A 182 -5.33 7.85 -14.91
N GLY A 183 -4.61 7.14 -15.77
CA GLY A 183 -4.87 5.71 -16.02
C GLY A 183 -4.64 4.82 -14.78
N ILE A 184 -3.63 5.13 -13.94
CA ILE A 184 -3.40 4.42 -12.68
C ILE A 184 -4.46 4.80 -11.63
N HIS A 185 -4.92 6.05 -11.58
CA HIS A 185 -5.99 6.48 -10.67
C HIS A 185 -7.30 5.74 -10.96
N ALA A 186 -7.70 5.67 -12.24
CA ALA A 186 -8.87 4.93 -12.68
C ALA A 186 -8.74 3.44 -12.34
N LEU A 187 -7.56 2.86 -12.56
CA LEU A 187 -7.28 1.46 -12.24
C LEU A 187 -7.41 1.18 -10.74
N LEU A 188 -6.89 2.04 -9.85
CA LEU A 188 -7.02 1.87 -8.41
C LEU A 188 -8.50 1.85 -7.97
N SER A 189 -9.32 2.75 -8.51
CA SER A 189 -10.75 2.79 -8.22
C SER A 189 -11.48 1.55 -8.75
N ASP A 190 -11.16 1.07 -9.96
CA ASP A 190 -11.72 -0.15 -10.54
C ASP A 190 -11.34 -1.40 -9.74
N LEU A 191 -10.06 -1.51 -9.33
CA LEU A 191 -9.58 -2.60 -8.49
C LEU A 191 -10.27 -2.64 -7.12
N ASN A 192 -10.44 -1.47 -6.47
CA ASN A 192 -11.21 -1.37 -5.23
C ASN A 192 -12.66 -1.84 -5.43
N ALA A 193 -13.34 -1.37 -6.47
CA ALA A 193 -14.73 -1.73 -6.75
C ALA A 193 -14.90 -3.24 -7.06
N ARG A 194 -13.98 -3.84 -7.84
CA ARG A 194 -14.07 -5.26 -8.24
C ARG A 194 -13.62 -6.23 -7.16
N MET A 195 -12.60 -5.86 -6.38
CA MET A 195 -11.98 -6.76 -5.41
C MET A 195 -12.43 -6.50 -3.97
N GLY A 196 -13.08 -5.36 -3.69
CA GLY A 196 -13.46 -4.94 -2.34
C GLY A 196 -12.25 -4.66 -1.44
N VAL A 197 -11.05 -4.42 -2.02
CA VAL A 197 -9.84 -4.15 -1.25
C VAL A 197 -9.92 -2.78 -0.59
N THR A 198 -9.65 -2.72 0.71
CA THR A 198 -9.50 -1.43 1.42
C THR A 198 -8.18 -0.81 0.99
N ALA A 199 -8.16 0.49 0.66
CA ALA A 199 -6.92 1.12 0.25
C ALA A 199 -6.67 2.46 0.93
N VAL A 200 -5.41 2.70 1.32
CA VAL A 200 -4.90 3.99 1.78
C VAL A 200 -3.84 4.48 0.79
N VAL A 201 -4.13 5.59 0.14
CA VAL A 201 -3.28 6.19 -0.89
C VAL A 201 -2.71 7.49 -0.37
N VAL A 202 -1.42 7.51 -0.07
CA VAL A 202 -0.68 8.76 0.21
C VAL A 202 -0.40 9.45 -1.10
N THR A 203 -0.76 10.72 -1.23
CA THR A 203 -0.48 11.49 -2.43
C THR A 203 -0.44 13.00 -2.18
N HIS A 204 0.38 13.68 -2.97
CA HIS A 204 0.35 15.13 -3.11
C HIS A 204 -0.42 15.58 -4.38
N ASN A 205 -0.90 14.63 -5.19
CA ASN A 205 -1.69 14.92 -6.38
C ASN A 205 -3.14 15.22 -5.98
N GLU A 206 -3.53 16.49 -6.06
CA GLU A 206 -4.86 16.96 -5.68
C GLU A 206 -5.98 16.33 -6.54
N ARG A 207 -5.71 16.01 -7.82
CA ARG A 207 -6.70 15.35 -8.69
C ARG A 207 -7.01 13.96 -8.19
N LEU A 208 -5.95 13.16 -7.87
CA LEU A 208 -6.13 11.84 -7.28
C LEU A 208 -6.87 11.96 -5.95
N ALA A 209 -6.39 12.81 -5.04
CA ALA A 209 -7.00 12.98 -3.73
C ALA A 209 -8.49 13.35 -3.81
N SER A 210 -8.87 14.20 -4.78
CA SER A 210 -10.27 14.63 -4.98
C SER A 210 -11.14 13.57 -5.66
N SER A 211 -10.55 12.62 -6.39
CA SER A 211 -11.28 11.53 -7.03
C SER A 211 -11.64 10.39 -6.08
N LEU A 212 -10.99 10.33 -4.90
CA LEU A 212 -11.24 9.28 -3.93
C LEU A 212 -12.39 9.64 -2.97
N PRO A 213 -13.19 8.65 -2.54
CA PRO A 213 -14.41 8.88 -1.74
C PRO A 213 -14.17 9.56 -0.39
N ARG A 214 -13.04 9.28 0.25
CA ARG A 214 -12.66 9.87 1.54
C ARG A 214 -11.26 10.48 1.48
N ARG A 215 -11.14 11.69 1.98
CA ARG A 215 -9.87 12.40 2.07
C ARG A 215 -9.54 12.71 3.52
N LEU A 216 -8.33 12.36 3.93
CA LEU A 216 -7.72 12.71 5.20
C LEU A 216 -6.57 13.69 4.94
N ARG A 217 -6.36 14.61 5.86
CA ARG A 217 -5.26 15.56 5.80
C ARG A 217 -4.38 15.41 7.04
N LEU A 218 -3.10 15.16 6.81
CA LEU A 218 -2.10 15.08 7.87
C LEU A 218 -1.30 16.39 7.90
N GLU A 219 -1.35 17.08 9.04
CA GLU A 219 -0.60 18.31 9.28
C GLU A 219 0.10 18.25 10.63
N ALA A 220 1.39 18.58 10.65
CA ALA A 220 2.21 18.61 11.85
C ALA A 220 2.04 17.35 12.76
N GLY A 221 1.91 16.18 12.13
CA GLY A 221 1.76 14.89 12.81
C GLY A 221 0.37 14.57 13.37
N ARG A 222 -0.67 15.33 12.99
CA ARG A 222 -2.07 15.13 13.40
C ARG A 222 -2.99 15.04 12.19
N LEU A 223 -4.08 14.29 12.30
CA LEU A 223 -5.18 14.36 11.32
C LEU A 223 -6.01 15.64 11.58
N ALA A 224 -6.28 16.37 10.50
CA ALA A 224 -7.07 17.61 10.47
C ALA A 224 -8.43 17.35 9.83
#